data_5a77b4f50b89c4146f3b3a8c0a76a3b9
#
_entry.id   5a77b4f50b89c4146f3b3a8c0a76a3b9
#
_cell.length_a   1.000
_cell.length_b   1.000
_cell.length_c   1.000
_cell.angle_alpha   90.00
_cell.angle_beta   90.00
_cell.angle_gamma   90.00
#
_symmetry.space_group_name_H-M   'P 1'
#
loop_
_entity.id
_entity.type
_entity.pdbx_description
1 polymer ?
#
loop_
_entity_poly.entity_id
_entity_poly.type
_entity_poly.pdbx_seq_one_letter_code
_entity_poly.pdbx_strand_id
1 'polypeptide(L)'
;MRVRLAKEDVNSNYKVSLIDVSREKDFVKILEDYNIKYKRTEYFKDLFMYKLIDINSKFIMILQEKASNYIKYIEPVSIYSLPLQIEDEDGEIPVVYPEENKDYVTLGVIDNGIAHIKHLDPWIKRVHTRFLREETSTTHGTFVSGIALYGDKLENREIVKNEPFYLLDATVLSATTIEEDDLLKNIALAIEENHKRVKIWNLSLSVRLGIEEDTFSDFGVVLDHLQKTYGVLIFKSAGNGGNFMKQLPKGKL
;
A
#
# COMPACT_ATOMS: atom_id res chain seq x y z
N MET A 1 2.45 -15.50 21.64
CA MET A 1 1.65 -15.45 20.38
C MET A 1 0.49 -14.49 20.53
N ARG A 2 0.31 -13.59 19.56
CA ARG A 2 -0.85 -12.69 19.47
C ARG A 2 -1.82 -13.24 18.43
N VAL A 3 -3.12 -13.22 18.71
CA VAL A 3 -4.16 -13.68 17.79
C VAL A 3 -5.23 -12.61 17.66
N ARG A 4 -5.56 -12.27 16.41
CA ARG A 4 -6.75 -11.50 16.06
C ARG A 4 -7.67 -12.37 15.22
N LEU A 5 -8.96 -12.29 15.46
CA LEU A 5 -9.97 -12.98 14.66
C LEU A 5 -10.65 -11.98 13.73
N ALA A 6 -11.13 -12.47 12.59
CA ALA A 6 -12.05 -11.72 11.76
C ALA A 6 -13.33 -11.40 12.57
N LYS A 7 -13.99 -10.30 12.20
CA LYS A 7 -15.21 -9.84 12.94
C LYS A 7 -16.38 -10.81 12.87
N GLU A 8 -16.40 -11.63 11.83
CA GLU A 8 -17.42 -12.66 11.61
C GLU A 8 -16.73 -14.01 11.53
N ASP A 9 -17.38 -15.07 12.01
CA ASP A 9 -16.86 -16.44 11.96
C ASP A 9 -17.06 -17.03 10.55
N VAL A 10 -16.52 -16.34 9.56
CA VAL A 10 -16.48 -16.78 8.17
C VAL A 10 -15.04 -17.12 7.79
N ASN A 11 -14.89 -17.97 6.80
CA ASN A 11 -13.57 -18.26 6.27
C ASN A 11 -12.91 -16.99 5.73
N SER A 12 -11.67 -16.80 6.11
CA SER A 12 -10.88 -15.61 5.73
C SER A 12 -9.43 -15.99 5.49
N ASN A 13 -8.70 -15.13 4.81
CA ASN A 13 -7.25 -15.26 4.70
C ASN A 13 -6.59 -14.67 5.94
N TYR A 14 -5.66 -15.42 6.50
CA TYR A 14 -4.89 -14.98 7.68
C TYR A 14 -3.42 -14.90 7.36
N LYS A 15 -2.74 -13.91 7.89
CA LYS A 15 -1.29 -13.85 7.87
C LYS A 15 -0.71 -14.34 9.20
N VAL A 16 0.37 -15.09 9.09
CA VAL A 16 1.11 -15.64 10.22
C VAL A 16 2.57 -15.25 10.10
N SER A 17 3.11 -14.67 11.17
CA SER A 17 4.54 -14.43 11.33
C SER A 17 5.11 -15.40 12.36
N LEU A 18 6.30 -15.92 12.10
CA LEU A 18 7.00 -16.80 13.01
C LEU A 18 7.90 -16.03 13.99
N ILE A 19 8.13 -16.59 15.17
CA ILE A 19 9.07 -16.04 16.16
C ILE A 19 10.50 -16.24 15.65
N ASP A 20 10.78 -17.43 15.09
CA ASP A 20 12.10 -17.86 14.66
C ASP A 20 12.02 -18.63 13.35
N VAL A 21 12.77 -18.18 12.36
CA VAL A 21 12.89 -18.81 11.04
C VAL A 21 13.37 -20.25 11.13
N SER A 22 14.19 -20.59 12.11
CA SER A 22 14.68 -21.98 12.31
C SER A 22 13.55 -22.99 12.53
N ARG A 23 12.39 -22.53 12.96
CA ARG A 23 11.19 -23.35 13.21
C ARG A 23 10.22 -23.42 12.03
N GLU A 24 10.61 -22.87 10.89
CA GLU A 24 9.78 -22.87 9.69
C GLU A 24 9.34 -24.27 9.28
N LYS A 25 10.25 -25.23 9.30
CA LYS A 25 9.94 -26.63 8.91
C LYS A 25 8.90 -27.28 9.83
N ASP A 26 9.00 -27.03 11.13
CA ASP A 26 8.04 -27.57 12.11
C ASP A 26 6.65 -26.96 11.90
N PHE A 27 6.61 -25.64 11.63
CA PHE A 27 5.37 -24.95 11.35
C PHE A 27 4.71 -25.44 10.05
N VAL A 28 5.48 -25.55 8.96
CA VAL A 28 5.00 -26.05 7.67
C VAL A 28 4.44 -27.47 7.81
N LYS A 29 5.12 -28.34 8.56
CA LYS A 29 4.61 -29.69 8.82
C LYS A 29 3.24 -29.68 9.50
N ILE A 30 3.01 -28.76 10.46
CA ILE A 30 1.69 -28.63 11.10
C ILE A 30 0.64 -28.20 10.05
N LEU A 31 0.95 -27.27 9.16
CA LEU A 31 0.02 -26.86 8.09
C LEU A 31 -0.34 -28.03 7.18
N GLU A 32 0.64 -28.86 6.81
CA GLU A 32 0.46 -30.04 5.96
C GLU A 32 -0.35 -31.13 6.67
N ASP A 33 -0.03 -31.44 7.94
CA ASP A 33 -0.74 -32.45 8.74
C ASP A 33 -2.24 -32.14 8.90
N TYR A 34 -2.62 -30.85 8.87
CA TYR A 34 -4.01 -30.39 8.97
C TYR A 34 -4.61 -29.95 7.63
N ASN A 35 -3.94 -30.20 6.49
CA ASN A 35 -4.36 -29.80 5.15
C ASN A 35 -4.69 -28.31 5.03
N ILE A 36 -3.95 -27.45 5.73
CA ILE A 36 -4.13 -26.00 5.67
C ILE A 36 -3.43 -25.47 4.40
N LYS A 37 -4.19 -24.86 3.50
CA LYS A 37 -3.63 -24.19 2.32
C LYS A 37 -2.88 -22.93 2.73
N TYR A 38 -1.68 -22.77 2.21
CA TYR A 38 -0.87 -21.61 2.51
C TYR A 38 -0.06 -21.10 1.31
N LYS A 39 0.35 -19.84 1.37
CA LYS A 39 1.31 -19.21 0.46
C LYS A 39 2.39 -18.55 1.33
N ARG A 40 3.66 -18.86 1.06
CA ARG A 40 4.79 -18.15 1.68
C ARG A 40 5.13 -16.94 0.83
N THR A 41 5.16 -15.76 1.43
CA THR A 41 5.58 -14.52 0.77
C THR A 41 6.82 -14.01 1.48
N GLU A 42 7.92 -13.87 0.76
CA GLU A 42 9.15 -13.25 1.23
C GLU A 42 9.23 -11.83 0.69
N TYR A 43 9.39 -10.86 1.59
CA TYR A 43 9.54 -9.45 1.25
C TYR A 43 11.01 -9.07 1.06
N PHE A 44 11.86 -9.57 1.96
CA PHE A 44 13.32 -9.52 1.88
C PHE A 44 13.91 -10.54 2.85
N LYS A 45 15.25 -10.69 2.86
CA LYS A 45 15.93 -11.65 3.71
C LYS A 45 15.47 -11.52 5.17
N ASP A 46 15.04 -12.61 5.74
CA ASP A 46 14.56 -12.76 7.13
C ASP A 46 13.21 -12.07 7.44
N LEU A 47 12.55 -11.45 6.44
CA LEU A 47 11.17 -11.00 6.58
C LEU A 47 10.27 -11.70 5.57
N PHE A 48 9.49 -12.65 6.07
CA PHE A 48 8.49 -13.38 5.31
C PHE A 48 7.26 -13.63 6.17
N MET A 49 6.16 -13.91 5.50
CA MET A 49 4.92 -14.29 6.14
C MET A 49 4.30 -15.51 5.46
N TYR A 50 3.51 -16.23 6.20
CA TYR A 50 2.60 -17.24 5.69
C TYR A 50 1.20 -16.67 5.58
N LYS A 51 0.63 -16.70 4.39
CA LYS A 51 -0.79 -16.43 4.16
C LYS A 51 -1.52 -17.76 4.17
N LEU A 52 -2.34 -17.97 5.20
CA LEU A 52 -3.25 -19.11 5.29
C LEU A 52 -4.52 -18.77 4.55
N ILE A 53 -4.98 -19.67 3.69
CA ILE A 53 -6.04 -19.41 2.73
C ILE A 53 -7.32 -20.06 3.20
N ASP A 54 -8.41 -19.31 3.26
CA ASP A 54 -9.75 -19.81 3.53
C ASP A 54 -9.90 -20.49 4.90
N ILE A 55 -9.40 -19.83 5.96
CA ILE A 55 -9.32 -20.34 7.33
C ILE A 55 -10.47 -19.81 8.19
N ASN A 56 -11.07 -20.69 8.99
CA ASN A 56 -12.04 -20.33 10.02
C ASN A 56 -11.44 -20.38 11.44
N SER A 57 -12.22 -19.97 12.43
CA SER A 57 -11.84 -19.93 13.84
C SER A 57 -11.34 -21.28 14.37
N LYS A 58 -11.89 -22.39 13.92
CA LYS A 58 -11.49 -23.75 14.35
C LYS A 58 -10.04 -24.05 14.01
N PHE A 59 -9.58 -23.68 12.80
CA PHE A 59 -8.19 -23.85 12.41
C PHE A 59 -7.26 -22.93 13.21
N ILE A 60 -7.70 -21.71 13.52
CA ILE A 60 -6.93 -20.80 14.40
C ILE A 60 -6.72 -21.43 15.78
N MET A 61 -7.75 -22.06 16.36
CA MET A 61 -7.62 -22.77 17.63
C MET A 61 -6.62 -23.93 17.56
N ILE A 62 -6.61 -24.72 16.48
CA ILE A 62 -5.63 -25.79 16.25
C ILE A 62 -4.21 -25.20 16.22
N LEU A 63 -3.99 -24.10 15.49
CA LEU A 63 -2.68 -23.44 15.45
C LEU A 63 -2.27 -22.89 16.81
N GLN A 64 -3.21 -22.36 17.60
CA GLN A 64 -2.94 -21.93 18.96
C GLN A 64 -2.47 -23.08 19.85
N GLU A 65 -3.10 -24.25 19.73
CA GLU A 65 -2.74 -25.43 20.52
C GLU A 65 -1.41 -26.04 20.06
N LYS A 66 -1.21 -26.22 18.77
CA LYS A 66 -0.08 -27.00 18.21
C LYS A 66 1.15 -26.17 17.87
N ALA A 67 0.98 -24.87 17.58
CA ALA A 67 2.03 -24.04 17.01
C ALA A 67 2.32 -22.74 17.80
N SER A 68 1.73 -22.56 19.00
CA SER A 68 1.89 -21.33 19.79
C SER A 68 3.34 -20.94 20.08
N ASN A 69 4.24 -21.91 20.18
CA ASN A 69 5.66 -21.68 20.43
C ASN A 69 6.44 -21.22 19.18
N TYR A 70 5.85 -21.34 18.00
CA TYR A 70 6.48 -20.97 16.73
C TYR A 70 5.95 -19.65 16.20
N ILE A 71 4.73 -19.28 16.57
CA ILE A 71 3.99 -18.17 15.99
C ILE A 71 4.15 -16.92 16.84
N LYS A 72 4.57 -15.83 16.21
CA LYS A 72 4.60 -14.49 16.79
C LYS A 72 3.19 -13.89 16.83
N TYR A 73 2.49 -13.90 15.69
CA TYR A 73 1.10 -13.47 15.57
C TYR A 73 0.34 -14.20 14.46
N ILE A 74 -0.98 -14.26 14.61
CA ILE A 74 -1.96 -14.64 13.59
C ILE A 74 -2.98 -13.50 13.50
N GLU A 75 -3.20 -12.95 12.32
CA GLU A 75 -4.21 -11.90 12.12
C GLU A 75 -4.79 -11.98 10.69
N PRO A 76 -6.03 -11.51 10.47
CA PRO A 76 -6.59 -11.44 9.14
C PRO A 76 -5.69 -10.64 8.19
N VAL A 77 -5.60 -11.08 6.93
CA VAL A 77 -4.88 -10.32 5.90
C VAL A 77 -5.57 -8.98 5.71
N SER A 78 -4.79 -7.91 5.78
CA SER A 78 -5.30 -6.56 5.55
C SER A 78 -5.69 -6.36 4.10
N ILE A 79 -6.84 -5.74 3.87
CA ILE A 79 -7.33 -5.38 2.54
C ILE A 79 -7.22 -3.87 2.40
N TYR A 80 -6.50 -3.43 1.39
CA TYR A 80 -6.33 -2.03 1.03
C TYR A 80 -7.36 -1.62 -0.01
N SER A 81 -7.91 -0.44 0.14
CA SER A 81 -8.90 0.11 -0.78
C SER A 81 -8.63 1.59 -1.04
N LEU A 82 -9.18 2.06 -2.15
CA LEU A 82 -9.21 3.47 -2.49
C LEU A 82 -10.52 4.11 -1.97
N PRO A 83 -10.52 5.40 -1.63
CA PRO A 83 -11.75 6.13 -1.39
C PRO A 83 -12.60 6.13 -2.68
N LEU A 84 -13.89 5.82 -2.55
CA LEU A 84 -14.82 5.66 -3.69
C LEU A 84 -15.46 6.98 -4.14
N GLN A 85 -15.32 8.07 -3.38
CA GLN A 85 -15.96 9.34 -3.67
C GLN A 85 -14.90 10.41 -3.96
N ILE A 86 -14.90 10.89 -5.19
CA ILE A 86 -14.25 12.12 -5.63
C ILE A 86 -15.38 12.99 -6.13
N GLU A 87 -15.56 14.14 -5.50
CA GLU A 87 -16.51 15.16 -5.98
C GLU A 87 -15.84 15.88 -7.15
N ASP A 88 -16.52 15.93 -8.28
CA ASP A 88 -16.08 16.71 -9.45
C ASP A 88 -16.45 18.17 -9.18
N GLU A 89 -15.44 19.05 -9.14
CA GLU A 89 -15.66 20.48 -9.18
C GLU A 89 -15.48 20.98 -10.61
N ASP A 90 -16.46 21.71 -11.12
CA ASP A 90 -16.41 22.38 -12.41
C ASP A 90 -15.43 23.55 -12.34
N GLY A 91 -14.28 23.42 -12.96
CA GLY A 91 -13.29 24.50 -13.08
C GLY A 91 -12.36 24.27 -14.27
N GLU A 92 -12.17 25.31 -15.07
CA GLU A 92 -11.14 25.30 -16.13
C GLU A 92 -9.83 25.87 -15.59
N ILE A 93 -8.82 25.03 -15.50
CA ILE A 93 -7.44 25.47 -15.25
C ILE A 93 -6.62 25.38 -16.55
N PRO A 94 -5.68 26.34 -16.76
CA PRO A 94 -4.81 26.31 -17.93
C PRO A 94 -3.93 25.05 -17.93
N VAL A 95 -3.79 24.42 -19.08
CA VAL A 95 -2.81 23.32 -19.26
C VAL A 95 -1.40 23.90 -19.21
N VAL A 96 -0.54 23.30 -18.42
CA VAL A 96 0.87 23.65 -18.33
C VAL A 96 1.70 22.55 -19.02
N TYR A 97 2.64 22.96 -19.83
CA TYR A 97 3.52 22.07 -20.55
C TYR A 97 4.95 22.14 -20.00
N PRO A 98 5.71 21.03 -20.04
CA PRO A 98 7.14 21.08 -19.76
C PRO A 98 7.87 22.03 -20.70
N GLU A 99 8.78 22.82 -20.16
CA GLU A 99 9.68 23.68 -20.96
C GLU A 99 10.70 22.80 -21.71
N GLU A 100 10.97 23.14 -22.96
CA GLU A 100 12.00 22.46 -23.75
C GLU A 100 13.38 22.62 -23.08
N ASN A 101 14.12 21.52 -23.04
CA ASN A 101 15.48 21.45 -22.46
C ASN A 101 15.61 21.73 -20.96
N LYS A 102 14.50 21.72 -20.21
CA LYS A 102 14.52 21.79 -18.74
C LYS A 102 14.41 20.40 -18.15
N ASP A 103 15.35 20.07 -17.26
CA ASP A 103 15.29 18.84 -16.49
C ASP A 103 14.33 19.02 -15.30
N TYR A 104 13.40 18.10 -15.20
CA TYR A 104 12.46 18.03 -14.08
C TYR A 104 12.68 16.75 -13.27
N VAL A 105 12.57 16.85 -11.96
CA VAL A 105 12.50 15.67 -11.12
C VAL A 105 11.27 14.83 -11.45
N THR A 106 11.29 13.55 -11.09
CA THR A 106 10.14 12.66 -11.30
C THR A 106 9.59 12.21 -9.96
N LEU A 107 8.29 12.40 -9.77
CA LEU A 107 7.52 11.83 -8.66
C LEU A 107 6.93 10.48 -9.10
N GLY A 108 7.19 9.42 -8.33
CA GLY A 108 6.47 8.17 -8.49
C GLY A 108 5.12 8.23 -7.76
N VAL A 109 4.04 7.97 -8.46
CA VAL A 109 2.69 7.90 -7.88
C VAL A 109 2.28 6.44 -7.81
N ILE A 110 2.30 5.89 -6.60
CA ILE A 110 1.91 4.52 -6.30
C ILE A 110 0.40 4.51 -6.02
N ASP A 111 -0.38 4.08 -7.00
CA ASP A 111 -1.85 4.16 -6.96
C ASP A 111 -2.51 3.13 -7.91
N ASN A 112 -3.74 3.40 -8.33
CA ASN A 112 -4.50 2.58 -9.29
C ASN A 112 -4.33 3.00 -10.75
N GLY A 113 -3.40 3.89 -11.04
CA GLY A 113 -3.10 4.40 -12.37
C GLY A 113 -3.49 5.87 -12.56
N ILE A 114 -2.94 6.48 -13.60
CA ILE A 114 -3.18 7.88 -13.97
C ILE A 114 -3.85 7.92 -15.35
N ALA A 115 -4.98 8.65 -15.45
CA ALA A 115 -5.64 8.83 -16.74
C ALA A 115 -4.84 9.76 -17.66
N HIS A 116 -4.82 9.42 -18.94
CA HIS A 116 -4.25 10.25 -19.99
C HIS A 116 -5.22 11.39 -20.34
N ILE A 117 -5.16 12.47 -19.56
CA ILE A 117 -5.95 13.69 -19.78
C ILE A 117 -5.03 14.86 -20.16
N LYS A 118 -5.59 15.87 -20.83
CA LYS A 118 -4.84 17.02 -21.38
C LYS A 118 -3.89 17.70 -20.39
N HIS A 119 -4.22 17.69 -19.09
CA HIS A 119 -3.44 18.34 -18.04
C HIS A 119 -2.28 17.48 -17.53
N LEU A 120 -2.42 16.15 -17.54
CA LEU A 120 -1.44 15.22 -16.98
C LEU A 120 -0.54 14.58 -18.04
N ASP A 121 -1.07 14.35 -19.25
CA ASP A 121 -0.33 13.72 -20.35
C ASP A 121 1.07 14.31 -20.60
N PRO A 122 1.24 15.64 -20.65
CA PRO A 122 2.55 16.22 -20.90
C PRO A 122 3.59 15.89 -19.81
N TRP A 123 3.11 15.52 -18.63
CA TRP A 123 3.93 15.26 -17.44
C TRP A 123 4.14 13.78 -17.17
N ILE A 124 3.36 12.87 -17.75
CA ILE A 124 3.54 11.42 -17.59
C ILE A 124 4.75 10.96 -18.39
N LYS A 125 5.86 10.70 -17.72
CA LYS A 125 7.11 10.28 -18.36
C LYS A 125 7.22 8.78 -18.50
N ARG A 126 6.57 8.02 -17.61
CA ARG A 126 6.61 6.57 -17.53
C ARG A 126 5.35 5.99 -16.93
N VAL A 127 5.07 4.77 -17.35
CA VAL A 127 4.06 3.91 -16.74
C VAL A 127 4.74 2.61 -16.30
N HIS A 128 4.50 2.21 -15.06
CA HIS A 128 4.85 0.92 -14.51
C HIS A 128 3.57 0.23 -14.07
N THR A 129 3.15 -0.78 -14.80
CA THR A 129 1.93 -1.54 -14.49
C THR A 129 2.09 -3.00 -14.86
N ARG A 130 1.38 -3.87 -14.14
CA ARG A 130 1.19 -5.29 -14.45
C ARG A 130 -0.27 -5.63 -14.69
N PHE A 131 -1.13 -4.63 -14.70
CA PHE A 131 -2.56 -4.76 -14.93
C PHE A 131 -2.90 -4.34 -16.36
N LEU A 132 -3.91 -4.98 -16.92
CA LEU A 132 -4.50 -4.49 -18.16
C LEU A 132 -5.25 -3.19 -17.88
N ARG A 133 -5.30 -2.30 -18.87
CA ARG A 133 -5.93 -0.97 -18.69
C ARG A 133 -7.40 -1.09 -18.31
N GLU A 134 -8.09 -2.10 -18.82
CA GLU A 134 -9.49 -2.39 -18.55
C GLU A 134 -9.73 -2.87 -17.12
N GLU A 135 -8.69 -3.33 -16.43
CA GLU A 135 -8.74 -3.81 -15.04
C GLU A 135 -8.48 -2.71 -14.03
N THR A 136 -8.09 -1.51 -14.48
CA THR A 136 -7.72 -0.40 -13.62
C THR A 136 -8.76 0.71 -13.64
N SER A 137 -9.01 1.30 -12.46
CA SER A 137 -9.78 2.54 -12.33
C SER A 137 -8.81 3.67 -12.03
N THR A 138 -8.47 4.48 -13.00
CA THR A 138 -7.46 5.53 -12.87
C THR A 138 -7.91 6.76 -12.07
N THR A 139 -9.13 6.77 -11.55
CA THR A 139 -9.76 7.96 -10.94
C THR A 139 -8.94 8.52 -9.78
N HIS A 140 -8.57 7.68 -8.80
CA HIS A 140 -7.88 8.15 -7.60
C HIS A 140 -6.44 8.61 -7.90
N GLY A 141 -5.66 7.84 -8.64
CA GLY A 141 -4.30 8.24 -9.03
C GLY A 141 -4.27 9.49 -9.91
N THR A 142 -5.29 9.69 -10.75
CA THR A 142 -5.48 10.92 -11.52
C THR A 142 -5.72 12.12 -10.61
N PHE A 143 -6.62 11.98 -9.65
CA PHE A 143 -6.92 13.00 -8.64
C PHE A 143 -5.67 13.38 -7.83
N VAL A 144 -4.97 12.39 -7.30
CA VAL A 144 -3.73 12.59 -6.52
C VAL A 144 -2.66 13.30 -7.36
N SER A 145 -2.48 12.88 -8.62
CA SER A 145 -1.52 13.49 -9.55
C SER A 145 -1.92 14.93 -9.92
N GLY A 146 -3.21 15.18 -10.09
CA GLY A 146 -3.77 16.51 -10.33
C GLY A 146 -3.47 17.47 -9.18
N ILE A 147 -3.74 17.04 -7.94
CA ILE A 147 -3.41 17.85 -6.74
C ILE A 147 -1.91 18.09 -6.64
N ALA A 148 -1.09 17.08 -6.88
CA ALA A 148 0.36 17.20 -6.77
C ALA A 148 0.95 18.22 -7.76
N LEU A 149 0.44 18.28 -9.00
CA LEU A 149 0.92 19.21 -10.05
C LEU A 149 0.21 20.56 -10.05
N TYR A 150 -1.06 20.60 -9.71
CA TYR A 150 -1.92 21.78 -9.90
C TYR A 150 -2.55 22.29 -8.61
N GLY A 151 -2.29 21.68 -7.45
CA GLY A 151 -2.98 22.01 -6.20
C GLY A 151 -2.94 23.49 -5.84
N ASP A 152 -1.79 24.16 -5.97
CA ASP A 152 -1.67 25.60 -5.71
C ASP A 152 -2.53 26.43 -6.68
N LYS A 153 -2.64 26.02 -7.94
CA LYS A 153 -3.45 26.71 -8.94
C LYS A 153 -4.93 26.47 -8.72
N LEU A 154 -5.31 25.25 -8.35
CA LEU A 154 -6.69 24.89 -8.02
C LEU A 154 -7.21 25.69 -6.83
N GLU A 155 -6.37 25.88 -5.81
CA GLU A 155 -6.72 26.62 -4.60
C GLU A 155 -6.46 28.14 -4.70
N ASN A 156 -5.97 28.60 -5.86
CA ASN A 156 -5.57 29.99 -6.09
C ASN A 156 -4.67 30.56 -4.97
N ARG A 157 -3.73 29.77 -4.50
CA ARG A 157 -2.73 30.13 -3.48
C ARG A 157 -1.37 29.56 -3.87
N GLU A 158 -0.34 30.28 -3.48
CA GLU A 158 1.06 29.90 -3.66
C GLU A 158 1.63 29.57 -2.27
N ILE A 159 1.51 28.28 -1.86
CA ILE A 159 2.02 27.83 -0.56
C ILE A 159 3.52 27.62 -0.64
N VAL A 160 3.97 27.03 -1.73
CA VAL A 160 5.38 26.82 -2.04
C VAL A 160 5.57 27.23 -3.49
N LYS A 161 6.72 27.82 -3.82
CA LYS A 161 7.06 28.10 -5.22
C LYS A 161 7.25 26.76 -5.95
N ASN A 162 6.14 26.17 -6.37
CA ASN A 162 6.13 24.82 -6.95
C ASN A 162 6.76 24.82 -8.33
N GLU A 163 7.95 24.28 -8.44
CA GLU A 163 8.47 23.82 -9.72
C GLU A 163 7.68 22.56 -10.12
N PRO A 164 7.13 22.50 -11.32
CA PRO A 164 6.44 21.30 -11.79
C PRO A 164 7.43 20.12 -11.93
N PHE A 165 6.91 18.92 -12.02
CA PHE A 165 7.71 17.70 -12.08
C PHE A 165 7.06 16.65 -12.98
N TYR A 166 7.88 15.73 -13.48
CA TYR A 166 7.37 14.59 -14.22
C TYR A 166 6.72 13.57 -13.29
N LEU A 167 5.81 12.78 -13.84
CA LEU A 167 5.13 11.68 -13.17
C LEU A 167 5.62 10.33 -13.70
N LEU A 168 5.83 9.39 -12.79
CA LEU A 168 5.83 7.97 -13.07
C LEU A 168 4.52 7.40 -12.52
N ASP A 169 3.65 6.92 -13.39
CA ASP A 169 2.46 6.18 -13.03
C ASP A 169 2.87 4.76 -12.58
N ALA A 170 2.81 4.49 -11.29
CA ALA A 170 3.07 3.18 -10.72
C ALA A 170 1.74 2.55 -10.29
N THR A 171 1.08 1.90 -11.24
CA THR A 171 -0.17 1.18 -11.00
C THR A 171 0.11 -0.12 -10.24
N VAL A 172 -0.22 -0.15 -8.95
CA VAL A 172 0.06 -1.27 -8.04
C VAL A 172 -1.17 -2.08 -7.65
N LEU A 173 -2.36 -1.59 -7.96
CA LEU A 173 -3.63 -2.27 -7.72
C LEU A 173 -4.59 -2.08 -8.90
N SER A 174 -5.48 -3.04 -9.06
CA SER A 174 -6.60 -2.97 -10.01
C SER A 174 -7.75 -2.11 -9.44
N ALA A 175 -8.98 -2.36 -9.84
CA ALA A 175 -10.08 -1.41 -9.67
C ALA A 175 -10.39 -0.96 -8.22
N THR A 176 -10.42 -1.86 -7.20
CA THR A 176 -11.02 -1.48 -5.90
C THR A 176 -10.24 -1.91 -4.68
N THR A 177 -9.84 -3.18 -4.58
CA THR A 177 -9.21 -3.74 -3.39
C THR A 177 -8.04 -4.64 -3.72
N ILE A 178 -7.07 -4.71 -2.81
CA ILE A 178 -5.93 -5.61 -2.92
C ILE A 178 -5.52 -6.10 -1.52
N GLU A 179 -5.10 -7.33 -1.41
CA GLU A 179 -4.52 -7.87 -0.18
C GLU A 179 -3.09 -7.34 0.04
N GLU A 180 -2.71 -7.20 1.30
CA GLU A 180 -1.45 -6.56 1.70
C GLU A 180 -0.21 -7.19 1.07
N ASP A 181 -0.15 -8.52 1.00
CA ASP A 181 1.02 -9.22 0.45
C ASP A 181 1.23 -8.97 -1.04
N ASP A 182 0.17 -8.92 -1.81
CA ASP A 182 0.23 -8.63 -3.24
C ASP A 182 0.50 -7.13 -3.48
N LEU A 183 -0.09 -6.24 -2.67
CA LEU A 183 0.20 -4.80 -2.73
C LEU A 183 1.67 -4.51 -2.45
N LEU A 184 2.22 -5.03 -1.35
CA LEU A 184 3.62 -4.82 -0.98
C LEU A 184 4.59 -5.34 -2.06
N LYS A 185 4.26 -6.47 -2.67
CA LYS A 185 5.03 -7.02 -3.78
C LYS A 185 5.01 -6.10 -5.00
N ASN A 186 3.85 -5.56 -5.36
CA ASN A 186 3.73 -4.62 -6.49
C ASN A 186 4.48 -3.31 -6.21
N ILE A 187 4.39 -2.77 -4.98
CA ILE A 187 5.15 -1.60 -4.56
C ILE A 187 6.66 -1.85 -4.65
N ALA A 188 7.13 -2.99 -4.12
CA ALA A 188 8.55 -3.34 -4.15
C ALA A 188 9.08 -3.39 -5.58
N LEU A 189 8.37 -4.05 -6.49
CA LEU A 189 8.75 -4.13 -7.90
C LEU A 189 8.77 -2.77 -8.59
N ALA A 190 7.77 -1.91 -8.33
CA ALA A 190 7.73 -0.57 -8.91
C ALA A 190 8.96 0.26 -8.48
N ILE A 191 9.34 0.20 -7.21
CA ILE A 191 10.49 0.91 -6.67
C ILE A 191 11.80 0.29 -7.19
N GLU A 192 11.94 -1.03 -7.13
CA GLU A 192 13.13 -1.74 -7.59
C GLU A 192 13.48 -1.42 -9.05
N GLU A 193 12.50 -1.44 -9.94
CA GLU A 193 12.71 -1.19 -11.36
C GLU A 193 12.98 0.28 -11.69
N ASN A 194 12.55 1.23 -10.82
CA ASN A 194 12.59 2.65 -11.14
C ASN A 194 13.44 3.51 -10.19
N HIS A 195 13.96 2.98 -9.08
CA HIS A 195 14.68 3.74 -8.03
C HIS A 195 15.87 4.56 -8.52
N LYS A 196 16.50 4.17 -9.62
CA LYS A 196 17.65 4.92 -10.19
C LYS A 196 17.22 6.28 -10.75
N ARG A 197 15.98 6.41 -11.20
CA ARG A 197 15.42 7.62 -11.84
C ARG A 197 14.42 8.34 -10.97
N VAL A 198 13.71 7.61 -10.11
CA VAL A 198 12.66 8.15 -9.23
C VAL A 198 13.11 7.98 -7.78
N LYS A 199 13.31 9.10 -7.10
CA LYS A 199 13.77 9.12 -5.71
C LYS A 199 12.68 9.49 -4.71
N ILE A 200 11.59 10.04 -5.18
CA ILE A 200 10.46 10.49 -4.36
C ILE A 200 9.20 9.77 -4.81
N TRP A 201 8.50 9.16 -3.86
CA TRP A 201 7.33 8.35 -4.12
C TRP A 201 6.15 8.80 -3.24
N ASN A 202 5.00 8.97 -3.84
CA ASN A 202 3.74 9.19 -3.13
C ASN A 202 2.94 7.88 -3.07
N LEU A 203 2.45 7.56 -1.87
CA LEU A 203 1.63 6.38 -1.60
C LEU A 203 0.35 6.80 -0.86
N SER A 204 -0.70 7.08 -1.61
CA SER A 204 -1.98 7.58 -1.09
C SER A 204 -3.00 6.48 -0.80
N LEU A 205 -2.53 5.30 -0.43
CA LEU A 205 -3.36 4.15 -0.06
C LEU A 205 -3.56 4.08 1.45
N SER A 206 -4.72 3.63 1.88
CA SER A 206 -5.03 3.46 3.30
C SER A 206 -5.63 2.08 3.60
N VAL A 207 -5.50 1.67 4.86
CA VAL A 207 -6.15 0.49 5.42
C VAL A 207 -6.95 0.90 6.63
N ARG A 208 -8.11 0.29 6.83
CA ARG A 208 -8.98 0.56 7.99
C ARG A 208 -8.56 -0.26 9.22
N LEU A 209 -7.28 -0.21 9.56
CA LEU A 209 -6.76 -0.84 10.77
C LEU A 209 -6.31 0.22 11.77
N GLY A 210 -6.56 -0.03 13.05
CA GLY A 210 -6.02 0.80 14.12
C GLY A 210 -4.50 0.68 14.22
N ILE A 211 -3.85 1.76 14.64
CA ILE A 211 -2.43 1.75 14.99
C ILE A 211 -2.27 1.04 16.34
N GLU A 212 -1.30 0.16 16.45
CA GLU A 212 -0.86 -0.41 17.73
C GLU A 212 0.32 0.38 18.26
N GLU A 213 0.28 0.73 19.55
CA GLU A 213 1.30 1.60 20.17
C GLU A 213 2.64 0.89 20.31
N ASP A 214 2.66 -0.43 20.45
CA ASP A 214 3.86 -1.21 20.81
C ASP A 214 4.46 -2.02 19.65
N THR A 215 3.93 -1.92 18.43
CA THR A 215 4.41 -2.74 17.31
C THR A 215 4.44 -1.97 15.99
N PHE A 216 5.42 -2.30 15.16
CA PHE A 216 5.45 -1.89 13.76
C PHE A 216 4.68 -2.91 12.91
N SER A 217 3.89 -2.42 11.96
CA SER A 217 3.24 -3.29 10.96
C SER A 217 4.29 -3.80 9.96
N ASP A 218 4.07 -5.00 9.41
CA ASP A 218 4.93 -5.52 8.33
C ASP A 218 4.95 -4.56 7.15
N PHE A 219 3.83 -3.91 6.87
CA PHE A 219 3.73 -2.89 5.83
C PHE A 219 4.74 -1.75 6.05
N GLY A 220 4.80 -1.20 7.28
CA GLY A 220 5.77 -0.16 7.63
C GLY A 220 7.21 -0.64 7.53
N VAL A 221 7.49 -1.84 8.05
CA VAL A 221 8.83 -2.44 8.00
C VAL A 221 9.30 -2.67 6.56
N VAL A 222 8.42 -3.12 5.67
CA VAL A 222 8.75 -3.30 4.24
C VAL A 222 9.03 -1.95 3.57
N LEU A 223 8.21 -0.92 3.82
CA LEU A 223 8.46 0.42 3.25
C LEU A 223 9.79 0.99 3.72
N ASP A 224 10.13 0.87 5.00
CA ASP A 224 11.40 1.33 5.55
C ASP A 224 12.59 0.59 4.92
N HIS A 225 12.45 -0.73 4.73
CA HIS A 225 13.45 -1.53 4.04
C HIS A 225 13.67 -1.07 2.60
N LEU A 226 12.59 -0.81 1.85
CA LEU A 226 12.67 -0.32 0.47
C LEU A 226 13.37 1.04 0.40
N GLN A 227 13.01 1.97 1.30
CA GLN A 227 13.64 3.28 1.38
C GLN A 227 15.15 3.17 1.60
N LYS A 228 15.55 2.34 2.57
CA LYS A 228 16.95 2.12 2.91
C LYS A 228 17.72 1.42 1.78
N THR A 229 17.14 0.38 1.19
CA THR A 229 17.80 -0.45 0.17
C THR A 229 18.03 0.31 -1.13
N TYR A 230 17.03 1.07 -1.57
CA TYR A 230 17.04 1.74 -2.87
C TYR A 230 17.38 3.24 -2.80
N GLY A 231 17.56 3.78 -1.60
CA GLY A 231 17.87 5.21 -1.40
C GLY A 231 16.75 6.09 -1.97
N VAL A 232 15.51 5.79 -1.62
CA VAL A 232 14.31 6.52 -2.03
C VAL A 232 13.57 7.06 -0.82
N LEU A 233 12.66 8.03 -1.02
CA LEU A 233 11.79 8.57 0.00
C LEU A 233 10.34 8.27 -0.37
N ILE A 234 9.58 7.69 0.56
CA ILE A 234 8.17 7.33 0.36
C ILE A 234 7.30 8.17 1.30
N PHE A 235 6.42 8.98 0.72
CA PHE A 235 5.40 9.73 1.44
C PHE A 235 4.11 8.90 1.46
N LYS A 236 3.78 8.38 2.63
CA LYS A 236 2.55 7.61 2.82
C LYS A 236 1.49 8.46 3.52
N SER A 237 0.26 8.46 2.97
CA SER A 237 -0.88 9.07 3.64
C SER A 237 -1.14 8.45 5.02
N ALA A 238 -1.50 9.27 6.00
CA ALA A 238 -1.90 8.82 7.33
C ALA A 238 -3.30 8.14 7.34
N GLY A 239 -4.02 8.20 6.24
CA GLY A 239 -5.37 7.68 6.08
C GLY A 239 -6.44 8.74 6.33
N ASN A 240 -7.66 8.46 5.88
CA ASN A 240 -8.82 9.34 6.05
C ASN A 240 -9.45 9.11 7.44
N GLY A 241 -9.00 9.86 8.42
CA GLY A 241 -9.22 9.69 9.86
C GLY A 241 -10.67 9.82 10.39
N GLY A 242 -11.69 9.59 9.58
CA GLY A 242 -13.10 9.65 10.03
C GLY A 242 -13.44 8.76 11.23
N ASN A 243 -12.62 7.74 11.50
CA ASN A 243 -12.78 6.88 12.68
C ASN A 243 -11.88 7.27 13.86
N PHE A 244 -10.85 8.11 13.66
CA PHE A 244 -9.94 8.53 14.73
C PHE A 244 -10.59 9.53 15.70
N MET A 245 -11.48 10.38 15.21
CA MET A 245 -12.16 11.36 16.06
C MET A 245 -13.05 10.75 17.16
N LYS A 246 -13.44 9.47 17.02
CA LYS A 246 -14.21 8.76 18.05
C LYS A 246 -13.35 8.15 19.16
N GLN A 247 -12.04 8.10 18.99
CA GLN A 247 -11.10 7.48 19.94
C GLN A 247 -10.24 8.49 20.71
N LEU A 248 -10.22 9.75 20.31
CA LEU A 248 -9.54 10.79 21.07
C LEU A 248 -10.34 11.09 22.35
N PRO A 249 -9.71 11.07 23.54
CA PRO A 249 -10.36 11.51 24.78
C PRO A 249 -10.88 12.92 24.60
N LYS A 250 -12.15 13.15 24.89
CA LYS A 250 -12.74 14.51 24.89
C LYS A 250 -11.87 15.41 25.79
N GLY A 251 -11.18 16.36 25.21
CA GLY A 251 -10.45 17.39 25.95
C GLY A 251 -8.93 17.50 25.74
N LYS A 252 -8.38 16.85 24.70
CA LYS A 252 -6.98 17.09 24.30
C LYS A 252 -6.91 17.51 22.84
N LEU A 253 -7.06 18.76 22.60
CA LEU A 253 -6.49 19.57 21.52
C LEU A 253 -5.77 20.71 22.20
#